data_6f1fc1337990596f6b6c7f3cc79def42
#
_entry.id   6f1fc1337990596f6b6c7f3cc79def42
#
_cell.length_a   1.000
_cell.length_b   1.000
_cell.length_c   1.000
_cell.angle_alpha   90.00
_cell.angle_beta   90.00
_cell.angle_gamma   90.00
#
_symmetry.space_group_name_H-M   'P 1'
#
loop_
_entity.id
_entity.type
_entity.pdbx_description
1 polymer ?
#
loop_
_entity_poly.entity_id
_entity_poly.type
_entity_poly.pdbx_seq_one_letter_code
_entity_poly.pdbx_strand_id
1 'polypeptide(L)'
;MGNALSLAAVSRILRQIVEGNVTRYGLDGYVGADVAVTTTPPLEEDDRIRINIFLYRAVESAPLKNQTLPTRDSQGRPINQPILSLDLHYAVTAYATGDQQSEMMLGCAMQALHETPVLDRALIHQVLTLDAGANSLVDSRLAEQIENVRIRHRNLPEEAFTRLWSTFHVPYRLTAFYEVSVALIQSDLETRAIMPIFARPVPVAHGALGPWTPTLFQANPSTAMAGETVTLAGIGLTGQNVQIQAESRRGSIPIPPLNVP
;
A
#
# COMPACT_ATOMS: atom_id res chain seq x y z
N MET A 1 9.92 9.24 0.88
CA MET A 1 8.46 9.07 0.85
C MET A 1 7.94 8.81 2.25
N GLY A 2 6.68 9.18 2.56
CA GLY A 2 6.11 8.97 3.89
C GLY A 2 6.01 7.49 4.27
N ASN A 3 5.97 7.23 5.56
CA ASN A 3 5.82 5.90 6.15
C ASN A 3 4.58 5.83 7.07
N ALA A 4 4.47 4.78 7.89
CA ALA A 4 3.34 4.56 8.80
C ALA A 4 3.09 5.74 9.79
N LEU A 5 4.11 6.54 10.10
CA LEU A 5 4.00 7.70 11.00
C LEU A 5 3.36 8.92 10.33
N SER A 6 3.15 8.90 9.01
CA SER A 6 2.62 10.04 8.25
C SER A 6 1.25 10.52 8.74
N LEU A 7 0.38 9.60 9.19
CA LEU A 7 -0.94 9.97 9.71
C LEU A 7 -0.82 10.83 10.97
N ALA A 8 0.02 10.39 11.91
CA ALA A 8 0.27 11.13 13.14
C ALA A 8 0.96 12.47 12.87
N ALA A 9 1.88 12.50 11.89
CA ALA A 9 2.56 13.72 11.47
C ALA A 9 1.58 14.75 10.92
N VAL A 10 0.62 14.36 10.07
CA VAL A 10 -0.43 15.25 9.57
C VAL A 10 -1.26 15.80 10.73
N SER A 11 -1.73 14.96 11.66
CA SER A 11 -2.50 15.40 12.82
C SER A 11 -1.72 16.40 13.68
N ARG A 12 -0.42 16.19 13.87
CA ARG A 12 0.47 17.09 14.62
C ARG A 12 0.59 18.45 13.93
N ILE A 13 0.73 18.46 12.60
CA ILE A 13 0.85 19.70 11.82
C ILE A 13 -0.45 20.51 11.89
N LEU A 14 -1.62 19.85 11.72
CA LEU A 14 -2.91 20.53 11.86
C LEU A 14 -3.08 21.16 13.24
N ARG A 15 -2.70 20.42 14.29
CA ARG A 15 -2.69 20.93 15.66
C ARG A 15 -1.82 22.17 15.78
N GLN A 16 -0.59 22.15 15.28
CA GLN A 16 0.35 23.27 15.37
C GLN A 16 -0.15 24.52 14.61
N ILE A 17 -0.81 24.34 13.45
CA ILE A 17 -1.41 25.43 12.68
C ILE A 17 -2.50 26.13 13.52
N VAL A 18 -3.38 25.35 14.15
CA VAL A 18 -4.46 25.90 14.98
C VAL A 18 -3.92 26.53 16.26
N GLU A 19 -2.96 25.90 16.96
CA GLU A 19 -2.26 26.47 18.13
C GLU A 19 -1.60 27.83 17.80
N GLY A 20 -0.93 27.90 16.64
CA GLY A 20 -0.33 29.14 16.17
C GLY A 20 -1.37 30.26 15.98
N ASN A 21 -2.55 29.93 15.49
CA ASN A 21 -3.61 30.90 15.29
C ASN A 21 -4.29 31.31 16.61
N VAL A 22 -4.50 30.38 17.53
CA VAL A 22 -4.97 30.67 18.90
C VAL A 22 -4.07 31.71 19.57
N THR A 23 -2.74 31.48 19.50
CA THR A 23 -1.75 32.42 20.05
C THR A 23 -1.74 33.75 19.31
N ARG A 24 -1.79 33.72 17.97
CA ARG A 24 -1.78 34.95 17.12
C ARG A 24 -2.95 35.90 17.43
N TYR A 25 -4.14 35.35 17.67
CA TYR A 25 -5.32 36.13 17.98
C TYR A 25 -5.47 36.44 19.47
N GLY A 26 -4.66 35.84 20.34
CA GLY A 26 -4.82 35.96 21.78
C GLY A 26 -6.20 35.44 22.25
N LEU A 27 -6.64 34.31 21.65
CA LEU A 27 -7.97 33.75 21.84
C LEU A 27 -8.28 33.45 23.31
N ASP A 28 -7.27 33.11 24.10
CA ASP A 28 -7.36 32.87 25.54
C ASP A 28 -7.95 34.08 26.29
N GLY A 29 -7.60 35.31 25.85
CA GLY A 29 -8.13 36.55 26.42
C GLY A 29 -9.62 36.75 26.12
N TYR A 30 -10.09 36.34 24.96
CA TYR A 30 -11.52 36.44 24.60
C TYR A 30 -12.36 35.33 25.22
N VAL A 31 -11.80 34.14 25.34
CA VAL A 31 -12.48 32.99 25.98
C VAL A 31 -12.42 33.06 27.50
N GLY A 32 -11.43 33.80 28.05
CA GLY A 32 -11.23 33.94 29.50
C GLY A 32 -10.56 32.72 30.14
N ALA A 33 -9.98 31.84 29.35
CA ALA A 33 -9.25 30.65 29.78
C ALA A 33 -8.25 30.18 28.72
N ASP A 34 -7.29 29.39 29.14
CA ASP A 34 -6.30 28.76 28.24
C ASP A 34 -7.01 27.76 27.28
N VAL A 35 -6.88 27.98 25.99
CA VAL A 35 -7.47 27.16 24.91
C VAL A 35 -6.52 26.10 24.45
N ALA A 36 -6.64 24.90 25.00
CA ALA A 36 -5.82 23.77 24.54
C ALA A 36 -6.26 23.28 23.15
N VAL A 37 -5.29 22.82 22.33
CA VAL A 37 -5.57 22.10 21.07
C VAL A 37 -5.18 20.65 21.24
N THR A 38 -6.12 19.74 20.99
CA THR A 38 -5.95 18.29 21.20
C THR A 38 -6.26 17.49 19.96
N THR A 39 -5.79 16.24 19.91
CA THR A 39 -6.05 15.30 18.79
C THR A 39 -6.62 13.98 19.31
N THR A 40 -7.23 13.99 20.49
CA THR A 40 -7.79 12.80 21.15
C THR A 40 -9.17 12.45 20.58
N PRO A 41 -9.64 11.20 20.76
CA PRO A 41 -11.03 10.86 20.49
C PRO A 41 -11.99 11.75 21.30
N PRO A 42 -13.22 12.01 20.81
CA PRO A 42 -14.24 12.69 21.58
C PRO A 42 -14.53 11.92 22.88
N LEU A 43 -14.47 12.61 24.02
CA LEU A 43 -14.77 12.05 25.35
C LEU A 43 -15.93 12.82 25.96
N GLU A 44 -16.81 12.10 26.65
CA GLU A 44 -18.03 12.64 27.25
C GLU A 44 -17.73 13.58 28.43
N GLU A 45 -16.76 13.23 29.28
CA GLU A 45 -16.53 13.86 30.60
C GLU A 45 -15.42 14.93 30.64
N ASP A 46 -15.03 15.48 29.49
CA ASP A 46 -13.96 16.47 29.50
C ASP A 46 -14.48 17.89 29.33
N ASP A 47 -14.64 18.59 30.47
CA ASP A 47 -15.09 19.98 30.54
C ASP A 47 -14.00 21.03 30.25
N ARG A 48 -12.79 20.59 29.88
CA ARG A 48 -11.72 21.52 29.55
C ARG A 48 -12.03 22.28 28.26
N ILE A 49 -11.73 23.57 28.30
CA ILE A 49 -11.85 24.43 27.12
C ILE A 49 -10.76 24.04 26.15
N ARG A 50 -11.20 23.57 24.98
CA ARG A 50 -10.26 23.08 23.96
C ARG A 50 -10.84 23.04 22.55
N ILE A 51 -9.96 23.11 21.57
CA ILE A 51 -10.25 22.75 20.18
C ILE A 51 -9.72 21.33 19.96
N ASN A 52 -10.57 20.42 19.54
CA ASN A 52 -10.17 19.04 19.28
C ASN A 52 -10.17 18.73 17.78
N ILE A 53 -9.06 18.21 17.27
CA ILE A 53 -8.86 17.84 15.86
C ILE A 53 -8.76 16.32 15.79
N PHE A 54 -9.87 15.64 15.57
CA PHE A 54 -9.94 14.19 15.61
C PHE A 54 -9.97 13.56 14.22
N LEU A 55 -9.01 12.68 13.94
CA LEU A 55 -9.03 11.84 12.74
C LEU A 55 -10.07 10.72 12.93
N TYR A 56 -11.24 10.86 12.32
CA TYR A 56 -12.31 9.87 12.47
C TYR A 56 -12.35 8.83 11.35
N ARG A 57 -11.67 9.09 10.23
CA ARG A 57 -11.66 8.17 9.09
C ARG A 57 -10.42 8.39 8.22
N ALA A 58 -9.82 7.30 7.75
CA ALA A 58 -8.83 7.29 6.70
C ALA A 58 -9.33 6.38 5.58
N VAL A 59 -9.28 6.83 4.34
CA VAL A 59 -9.72 6.09 3.15
C VAL A 59 -8.66 6.15 2.07
N GLU A 60 -8.60 5.12 1.24
CA GLU A 60 -7.73 5.13 0.08
C GLU A 60 -8.19 6.19 -0.93
N SER A 61 -7.25 7.03 -1.39
CA SER A 61 -7.54 8.12 -2.33
C SER A 61 -7.92 7.56 -3.70
N ALA A 62 -9.18 7.77 -4.10
CA ALA A 62 -9.71 7.24 -5.36
C ALA A 62 -8.96 7.76 -6.61
N PRO A 63 -8.58 9.04 -6.70
CA PRO A 63 -7.84 9.56 -7.85
C PRO A 63 -6.46 8.92 -8.03
N LEU A 64 -5.79 8.57 -6.92
CA LEU A 64 -4.42 8.03 -6.95
C LEU A 64 -4.38 6.50 -6.95
N LYS A 65 -5.49 5.85 -6.68
CA LYS A 65 -5.58 4.37 -6.70
C LYS A 65 -5.17 3.77 -8.05
N ASN A 66 -5.46 4.45 -9.15
CA ASN A 66 -5.17 4.00 -10.51
C ASN A 66 -3.85 4.59 -11.07
N GLN A 67 -3.19 5.50 -10.34
CA GLN A 67 -1.88 6.03 -10.69
C GLN A 67 -0.79 5.15 -10.10
N THR A 68 -0.63 3.97 -10.65
CA THR A 68 0.49 3.11 -10.27
C THR A 68 1.77 3.66 -10.88
N LEU A 69 2.68 4.14 -10.03
CA LEU A 69 4.07 4.26 -10.43
C LEU A 69 4.54 2.88 -10.91
N PRO A 70 5.36 2.80 -11.98
CA PRO A 70 5.84 1.52 -12.45
C PRO A 70 6.52 0.77 -11.30
N THR A 71 5.89 -0.33 -10.88
CA THR A 71 6.41 -1.20 -9.82
C THR A 71 7.43 -2.19 -10.34
N ARG A 72 7.55 -2.30 -11.69
CA ARG A 72 8.46 -3.21 -12.37
C ARG A 72 9.18 -2.51 -13.51
N ASP A 73 10.44 -2.93 -13.74
CA ASP A 73 11.23 -2.50 -14.89
C ASP A 73 10.82 -3.23 -16.17
N SER A 74 11.46 -2.90 -17.30
CA SER A 74 11.25 -3.55 -18.59
C SER A 74 11.60 -5.05 -18.61
N GLN A 75 12.32 -5.54 -17.59
CA GLN A 75 12.68 -6.94 -17.40
C GLN A 75 11.77 -7.65 -16.41
N GLY A 76 10.70 -6.97 -15.91
CA GLY A 76 9.77 -7.51 -14.95
C GLY A 76 10.27 -7.55 -13.50
N ARG A 77 11.41 -6.94 -13.18
CA ARG A 77 11.97 -6.88 -11.83
C ARG A 77 11.21 -5.82 -11.02
N PRO A 78 10.85 -6.08 -9.76
CA PRO A 78 10.21 -5.08 -8.91
C PRO A 78 11.19 -3.93 -8.65
N ILE A 79 10.76 -2.69 -8.96
CA ILE A 79 11.53 -1.47 -8.73
C ILE A 79 11.06 -0.80 -7.44
N ASN A 80 9.73 -0.74 -7.25
CA ASN A 80 9.12 -0.06 -6.13
C ASN A 80 8.00 -0.90 -5.52
N GLN A 81 7.77 -0.72 -4.23
CA GLN A 81 6.57 -1.20 -3.56
C GLN A 81 5.37 -0.31 -3.92
N PRO A 82 4.15 -0.85 -4.00
CA PRO A 82 2.95 -0.05 -4.21
C PRO A 82 2.81 0.99 -3.09
N ILE A 83 2.42 2.21 -3.47
CA ILE A 83 2.22 3.32 -2.55
C ILE A 83 0.77 3.29 -2.09
N LEU A 84 0.56 3.34 -0.77
CA LEU A 84 -0.75 3.54 -0.19
C LEU A 84 -1.02 5.04 -0.09
N SER A 85 -1.96 5.56 -0.87
CA SER A 85 -2.41 6.94 -0.88
C SER A 85 -3.69 7.09 -0.05
N LEU A 86 -3.68 7.96 0.95
CA LEU A 86 -4.79 8.10 1.90
C LEU A 86 -5.34 9.52 1.92
N ASP A 87 -6.67 9.62 1.89
CA ASP A 87 -7.43 10.81 2.23
C ASP A 87 -7.88 10.69 3.70
N LEU A 88 -7.52 11.69 4.50
CA LEU A 88 -7.73 11.71 5.94
C LEU A 88 -8.89 12.65 6.28
N HIS A 89 -9.87 12.15 7.04
CA HIS A 89 -11.05 12.92 7.42
C HIS A 89 -11.00 13.31 8.88
N TYR A 90 -11.04 14.61 9.13
CA TYR A 90 -10.94 15.20 10.46
C TYR A 90 -12.25 15.86 10.87
N ALA A 91 -12.59 15.72 12.15
CA ALA A 91 -13.60 16.51 12.84
C ALA A 91 -12.89 17.53 13.73
N VAL A 92 -13.13 18.81 13.50
CA VAL A 92 -12.64 19.92 14.31
C VAL A 92 -13.78 20.39 15.19
N THR A 93 -13.70 20.11 16.48
CA THR A 93 -14.77 20.31 17.45
C THR A 93 -14.33 21.29 18.54
N ALA A 94 -15.17 22.26 18.87
CA ALA A 94 -14.94 23.19 19.95
C ALA A 94 -15.65 22.73 21.25
N TYR A 95 -14.90 22.69 22.34
CA TYR A 95 -15.37 22.33 23.69
C TYR A 95 -15.29 23.57 24.58
N ALA A 96 -16.41 24.16 24.88
CA ALA A 96 -16.56 25.28 25.80
C ALA A 96 -17.94 25.27 26.44
N THR A 97 -18.08 25.94 27.58
CA THR A 97 -19.33 26.02 28.35
C THR A 97 -19.94 27.44 28.38
N GLY A 98 -19.13 28.44 28.00
CA GLY A 98 -19.58 29.83 27.98
C GLY A 98 -20.29 30.20 26.68
N ASP A 99 -21.05 31.31 26.76
CA ASP A 99 -21.75 31.88 25.62
C ASP A 99 -20.76 32.31 24.52
N GLN A 100 -21.06 31.94 23.27
CA GLN A 100 -20.27 32.25 22.06
C GLN A 100 -18.81 31.74 22.05
N GLN A 101 -18.31 31.12 23.11
CA GLN A 101 -16.95 30.63 23.20
C GLN A 101 -16.68 29.55 22.15
N SER A 102 -17.62 28.62 21.95
CA SER A 102 -17.50 27.54 20.94
C SER A 102 -17.42 28.10 19.53
N GLU A 103 -18.19 29.13 19.20
CA GLU A 103 -18.19 29.78 17.90
C GLU A 103 -16.87 30.52 17.65
N MET A 104 -16.38 31.28 18.65
CA MET A 104 -15.07 31.95 18.54
C MET A 104 -13.93 30.95 18.32
N MET A 105 -13.91 29.86 19.09
CA MET A 105 -12.89 28.84 19.00
C MET A 105 -12.94 28.10 17.64
N LEU A 106 -14.14 27.71 17.21
CA LEU A 106 -14.29 27.04 15.91
C LEU A 106 -13.94 27.99 14.76
N GLY A 107 -14.38 29.25 14.80
CA GLY A 107 -14.05 30.28 13.82
C GLY A 107 -12.53 30.49 13.70
N CYS A 108 -11.81 30.55 14.81
CA CYS A 108 -10.35 30.65 14.84
C CYS A 108 -9.69 29.43 14.18
N ALA A 109 -10.15 28.22 14.49
CA ALA A 109 -9.62 27.00 13.88
C ALA A 109 -9.91 26.92 12.37
N MET A 110 -11.13 27.27 11.96
CA MET A 110 -11.53 27.29 10.55
C MET A 110 -10.69 28.30 9.75
N GLN A 111 -10.43 29.47 10.32
CA GLN A 111 -9.59 30.48 9.69
C GLN A 111 -8.14 29.98 9.53
N ALA A 112 -7.56 29.37 10.56
CA ALA A 112 -6.22 28.81 10.52
C ALA A 112 -6.04 27.81 9.37
N LEU A 113 -7.00 26.88 9.25
CA LEU A 113 -6.97 25.85 8.20
C LEU A 113 -7.30 26.41 6.82
N HIS A 114 -8.07 27.48 6.72
CA HIS A 114 -8.36 28.17 5.46
C HIS A 114 -7.17 28.98 4.96
N GLU A 115 -6.43 29.64 5.84
CA GLU A 115 -5.21 30.39 5.51
C GLU A 115 -4.05 29.49 5.08
N THR A 116 -4.09 28.19 5.46
CA THR A 116 -3.06 27.21 5.14
C THR A 116 -3.64 26.02 4.34
N PRO A 117 -4.14 26.25 3.11
CA PRO A 117 -4.83 25.21 2.34
C PRO A 117 -3.88 24.11 1.80
N VAL A 118 -2.58 24.38 1.77
CA VAL A 118 -1.53 23.46 1.31
C VAL A 118 -0.42 23.44 2.35
N LEU A 119 -0.07 22.25 2.81
CA LEU A 119 1.09 22.06 3.68
C LEU A 119 2.35 22.04 2.83
N ASP A 120 3.12 23.10 2.85
CA ASP A 120 4.39 23.14 2.18
C ASP A 120 5.47 22.34 2.94
N ARG A 121 6.52 21.94 2.24
CA ARG A 121 7.59 21.12 2.80
C ARG A 121 8.35 21.83 3.92
N ALA A 122 8.50 23.15 3.84
CA ALA A 122 9.20 23.95 4.82
C ALA A 122 8.41 23.96 6.13
N LEU A 123 7.11 24.17 6.08
CA LEU A 123 6.23 24.10 7.23
C LEU A 123 6.23 22.72 7.89
N ILE A 124 6.09 21.67 7.07
CA ILE A 124 6.12 20.27 7.55
C ILE A 124 7.44 20.01 8.30
N HIS A 125 8.56 20.36 7.67
CA HIS A 125 9.88 20.15 8.28
C HIS A 125 10.05 20.97 9.57
N GLN A 126 9.65 22.23 9.57
CA GLN A 126 9.74 23.10 10.74
C GLN A 126 8.94 22.52 11.92
N VAL A 127 7.69 22.16 11.70
CA VAL A 127 6.80 21.65 12.76
C VAL A 127 7.31 20.33 13.33
N LEU A 128 7.72 19.40 12.47
CA LEU A 128 8.18 18.10 12.91
C LEU A 128 9.55 18.14 13.59
N THR A 129 10.41 19.10 13.23
CA THR A 129 11.74 19.27 13.85
C THR A 129 11.64 19.90 15.24
N LEU A 130 10.67 20.79 15.47
CA LEU A 130 10.45 21.40 16.79
C LEU A 130 10.08 20.35 17.87
N ASP A 131 9.55 19.22 17.47
CA ASP A 131 9.09 18.13 18.33
C ASP A 131 10.12 16.99 18.51
N ALA A 132 11.42 17.30 18.42
CA ALA A 132 12.53 16.34 18.45
C ALA A 132 12.73 15.67 19.83
N GLY A 133 11.65 15.21 20.46
CA GLY A 133 11.65 14.39 21.67
C GLY A 133 11.66 12.87 21.38
N ALA A 134 11.43 12.07 22.42
CA ALA A 134 11.40 10.60 22.33
C ALA A 134 10.37 10.03 21.34
N ASN A 135 9.40 10.84 20.90
CA ASN A 135 8.36 10.48 19.92
C ASN A 135 8.48 11.33 18.65
N SER A 136 9.68 11.52 18.14
CA SER A 136 9.93 12.34 16.95
C SER A 136 9.19 11.83 15.73
N LEU A 137 8.32 12.67 15.15
CA LEU A 137 7.61 12.40 13.90
C LEU A 137 8.42 12.84 12.66
N VAL A 138 9.65 13.29 12.83
CA VAL A 138 10.59 13.60 11.73
C VAL A 138 10.79 12.37 10.85
N ASP A 139 10.88 11.20 11.47
CA ASP A 139 11.04 9.93 10.78
C ASP A 139 9.85 9.53 9.90
N SER A 140 8.72 10.26 9.98
CA SER A 140 7.57 10.06 9.08
C SER A 140 7.89 10.31 7.62
N ARG A 141 8.96 11.09 7.33
CA ARG A 141 9.37 11.51 5.98
C ARG A 141 8.24 12.17 5.17
N LEU A 142 7.26 12.76 5.85
CA LEU A 142 6.12 13.40 5.20
C LEU A 142 6.54 14.55 4.28
N ALA A 143 7.58 15.30 4.65
CA ALA A 143 8.13 16.38 3.82
C ALA A 143 8.77 15.90 2.51
N GLU A 144 9.13 14.61 2.42
CA GLU A 144 9.78 14.02 1.25
C GLU A 144 8.78 13.42 0.24
N GLN A 145 7.49 13.42 0.55
CA GLN A 145 6.50 12.88 -0.38
C GLN A 145 6.40 13.72 -1.66
N ILE A 146 5.99 13.08 -2.76
CA ILE A 146 5.90 13.71 -4.09
C ILE A 146 4.75 14.69 -4.13
N GLU A 147 3.58 14.27 -3.64
CA GLU A 147 2.35 15.07 -3.64
C GLU A 147 2.31 16.04 -2.46
N ASN A 148 1.71 17.21 -2.70
CA ASN A 148 1.46 18.17 -1.62
C ASN A 148 0.23 17.76 -0.82
N VAL A 149 0.31 17.85 0.50
CA VAL A 149 -0.83 17.64 1.38
C VAL A 149 -1.74 18.88 1.32
N ARG A 150 -2.99 18.68 1.00
CA ARG A 150 -4.00 19.75 0.87
C ARG A 150 -5.09 19.61 1.91
N ILE A 151 -5.48 20.72 2.51
CA ILE A 151 -6.56 20.81 3.48
C ILE A 151 -7.78 21.39 2.77
N ARG A 152 -8.92 20.72 2.88
CA ARG A 152 -10.19 21.17 2.30
C ARG A 152 -11.30 21.07 3.33
N HIS A 153 -12.13 22.10 3.43
CA HIS A 153 -13.38 22.00 4.17
C HIS A 153 -14.31 21.00 3.46
N ARG A 154 -14.96 20.16 4.24
CA ARG A 154 -15.88 19.13 3.75
C ARG A 154 -17.25 19.32 4.34
N ASN A 155 -18.26 19.48 3.48
CA ASN A 155 -19.65 19.44 3.90
C ASN A 155 -20.10 17.99 4.02
N LEU A 156 -20.52 17.59 5.22
CA LEU A 156 -21.17 16.28 5.44
C LEU A 156 -22.69 16.44 5.27
N PRO A 157 -23.35 15.51 4.56
CA PRO A 157 -24.80 15.43 4.59
C PRO A 157 -25.31 15.25 6.02
N GLU A 158 -26.45 15.81 6.32
CA GLU A 158 -27.03 15.83 7.70
C GLU A 158 -27.19 14.43 8.28
N GLU A 159 -27.58 13.45 7.47
CA GLU A 159 -27.67 12.05 7.89
C GLU A 159 -26.32 11.45 8.30
N ALA A 160 -25.27 11.73 7.53
CA ALA A 160 -23.91 11.25 7.84
C ALA A 160 -23.36 11.91 9.10
N PHE A 161 -23.65 13.19 9.27
CA PHE A 161 -23.31 13.96 10.45
C PHE A 161 -23.97 13.39 11.72
N THR A 162 -25.30 13.19 11.70
CA THR A 162 -26.05 12.62 12.82
C THR A 162 -25.57 11.21 13.17
N ARG A 163 -25.31 10.38 12.15
CA ARG A 163 -24.80 9.02 12.33
C ARG A 163 -23.42 9.02 12.99
N LEU A 164 -22.54 9.95 12.60
CA LEU A 164 -21.19 10.06 13.18
C LEU A 164 -21.25 10.39 14.68
N TRP A 165 -22.06 11.39 15.06
CA TRP A 165 -22.23 11.76 16.46
C TRP A 165 -22.89 10.65 17.30
N SER A 166 -23.86 9.95 16.74
CA SER A 166 -24.44 8.77 17.40
C SER A 166 -23.42 7.67 17.64
N THR A 167 -22.46 7.50 16.74
CA THR A 167 -21.39 6.51 16.88
C THR A 167 -20.40 6.88 17.99
N PHE A 168 -20.16 8.15 18.21
CA PHE A 168 -19.26 8.60 19.28
C PHE A 168 -19.86 8.46 20.69
N HIS A 169 -21.18 8.30 20.80
CA HIS A 169 -21.90 8.23 22.07
C HIS A 169 -21.64 9.42 23.00
N VAL A 170 -21.41 10.60 22.44
CA VAL A 170 -21.19 11.85 23.17
C VAL A 170 -22.20 12.89 22.73
N PRO A 171 -22.54 13.87 23.62
CA PRO A 171 -23.41 14.97 23.25
C PRO A 171 -22.90 15.74 22.04
N TYR A 172 -23.82 16.23 21.20
CA TYR A 172 -23.47 17.06 20.06
C TYR A 172 -22.68 18.31 20.49
N ARG A 173 -21.63 18.61 19.72
CA ARG A 173 -20.85 19.83 19.88
C ARG A 173 -20.60 20.46 18.50
N LEU A 174 -20.45 21.78 18.51
CA LEU A 174 -20.19 22.53 17.28
C LEU A 174 -18.91 22.05 16.58
N THR A 175 -19.05 21.59 15.34
CA THR A 175 -18.00 20.87 14.61
C THR A 175 -17.95 21.26 13.15
N ALA A 176 -16.75 21.45 12.61
CA ALA A 176 -16.46 21.54 11.19
C ALA A 176 -15.68 20.30 10.71
N PHE A 177 -15.94 19.87 9.49
CA PHE A 177 -15.26 18.70 8.92
C PHE A 177 -14.26 19.09 7.85
N TYR A 178 -13.14 18.41 7.85
CA TYR A 178 -12.05 18.63 6.90
C TYR A 178 -11.59 17.33 6.29
N GLU A 179 -11.16 17.42 5.04
CA GLU A 179 -10.48 16.38 4.31
C GLU A 179 -9.05 16.83 4.03
N VAL A 180 -8.10 16.01 4.41
CA VAL A 180 -6.69 16.25 4.16
C VAL A 180 -6.21 15.19 3.17
N SER A 181 -5.92 15.62 1.96
CA SER A 181 -5.44 14.78 0.85
C SER A 181 -4.08 15.30 0.38
N VAL A 182 -3.11 14.50 0.12
CA VAL A 182 -3.02 13.06 0.24
C VAL A 182 -1.82 12.74 1.13
N ALA A 183 -1.98 11.80 2.04
CA ALA A 183 -0.87 11.22 2.78
C ALA A 183 -0.41 9.95 2.05
N LEU A 184 0.85 9.93 1.63
CA LEU A 184 1.45 8.81 0.92
C LEU A 184 2.26 7.95 1.90
N ILE A 185 1.96 6.65 1.93
CA ILE A 185 2.70 5.67 2.73
C ILE A 185 3.36 4.69 1.78
N GLN A 186 4.67 4.57 1.87
CA GLN A 186 5.45 3.59 1.14
C GLN A 186 6.09 2.60 2.11
N SER A 187 6.14 1.34 1.73
CA SER A 187 6.84 0.31 2.50
C SER A 187 8.36 0.51 2.39
N ASP A 188 9.05 0.42 3.51
CA ASP A 188 10.52 0.42 3.57
C ASP A 188 11.12 -0.98 3.31
N LEU A 189 10.28 -1.99 3.02
CA LEU A 189 10.75 -3.34 2.72
C LEU A 189 11.52 -3.35 1.40
N GLU A 190 12.70 -3.96 1.43
CA GLU A 190 13.48 -4.16 0.22
C GLU A 190 12.72 -5.00 -0.82
N THR A 191 12.68 -4.51 -2.05
CA THR A 191 12.10 -5.26 -3.16
C THR A 191 13.05 -6.40 -3.52
N ARG A 192 12.67 -7.65 -3.19
CA ARG A 192 13.41 -8.82 -3.65
C ARG A 192 12.94 -9.19 -5.06
N ALA A 193 13.86 -9.17 -6.01
CA ALA A 193 13.60 -9.78 -7.30
C ALA A 193 13.38 -11.29 -7.11
N ILE A 194 12.17 -11.75 -7.39
CA ILE A 194 11.93 -13.19 -7.50
C ILE A 194 12.72 -13.63 -8.72
N MET A 195 13.73 -14.48 -8.53
CA MET A 195 14.45 -15.07 -9.67
C MET A 195 13.43 -15.77 -10.57
N PRO A 196 13.37 -15.44 -11.86
CA PRO A 196 12.51 -16.18 -12.78
C PRO A 196 12.94 -17.65 -12.73
N ILE A 197 11.97 -18.53 -12.62
CA ILE A 197 12.21 -19.98 -12.69
C ILE A 197 12.54 -20.27 -14.15
N PHE A 198 13.83 -20.24 -14.51
CA PHE A 198 14.31 -20.49 -15.86
C PHE A 198 14.21 -21.98 -16.27
N ALA A 199 14.19 -22.87 -15.29
CA ALA A 199 13.91 -24.27 -15.51
C ALA A 199 13.24 -24.82 -14.25
N ARG A 200 11.99 -25.16 -14.33
CA ARG A 200 11.43 -26.17 -13.47
C ARG A 200 11.77 -27.49 -14.12
N PRO A 201 12.66 -28.35 -13.58
CA PRO A 201 12.60 -29.75 -13.92
C PRO A 201 11.22 -30.20 -13.42
N VAL A 202 10.24 -30.18 -14.29
CA VAL A 202 9.02 -30.92 -14.05
C VAL A 202 9.53 -32.37 -14.08
N PRO A 203 9.59 -33.08 -12.94
CA PRO A 203 9.58 -34.50 -13.04
C PRO A 203 8.26 -34.77 -13.75
N VAL A 204 8.30 -35.06 -15.04
CA VAL A 204 7.18 -35.66 -15.71
C VAL A 204 7.01 -36.97 -14.96
N ALA A 205 6.24 -36.96 -13.89
CA ALA A 205 5.67 -38.16 -13.36
C ALA A 205 4.81 -38.66 -14.50
N HIS A 206 5.35 -39.57 -15.25
CA HIS A 206 4.66 -40.32 -16.27
C HIS A 206 3.66 -41.16 -15.49
N GLY A 207 2.56 -40.50 -15.04
CA GLY A 207 1.39 -41.19 -14.56
C GLY A 207 0.94 -42.10 -15.68
N ALA A 208 0.88 -43.36 -15.38
CA ALA A 208 0.46 -44.41 -16.27
C ALA A 208 -1.01 -44.17 -16.73
N LEU A 209 -1.17 -43.37 -17.77
CA LEU A 209 -2.45 -43.17 -18.44
C LEU A 209 -2.27 -43.49 -19.94
N GLY A 210 -2.42 -44.75 -20.24
CA GLY A 210 -2.51 -45.22 -21.63
C GLY A 210 -1.31 -46.01 -22.12
N PRO A 211 -1.49 -46.75 -23.19
CA PRO A 211 -0.40 -47.52 -23.80
C PRO A 211 0.66 -46.55 -24.32
N TRP A 212 1.85 -46.64 -23.75
CA TRP A 212 3.00 -45.86 -24.15
C TRP A 212 3.39 -46.23 -25.58
N THR A 213 3.29 -45.31 -26.52
CA THR A 213 3.92 -45.47 -27.81
C THR A 213 5.43 -45.28 -27.64
N PRO A 214 6.25 -46.28 -27.91
CA PRO A 214 7.70 -46.12 -27.85
C PRO A 214 8.13 -45.02 -28.78
N THR A 215 8.97 -44.10 -28.27
CA THR A 215 9.46 -42.97 -29.04
C THR A 215 10.97 -43.00 -29.06
N LEU A 216 11.52 -43.06 -30.26
CA LEU A 216 12.97 -43.06 -30.51
C LEU A 216 13.44 -41.61 -30.69
N PHE A 217 14.45 -41.18 -29.92
CA PHE A 217 14.99 -39.82 -30.02
C PHE A 217 16.32 -39.81 -30.80
N GLN A 218 17.10 -40.87 -30.65
CA GLN A 218 18.46 -40.92 -31.25
C GLN A 218 18.86 -42.34 -31.56
N ALA A 219 19.57 -42.48 -32.68
CA ALA A 219 20.28 -43.68 -33.04
C ALA A 219 21.76 -43.31 -33.25
N ASN A 220 22.68 -44.05 -32.66
CA ASN A 220 24.13 -43.82 -32.81
C ASN A 220 24.85 -45.14 -33.16
N PRO A 221 25.50 -45.25 -34.30
CA PRO A 221 25.52 -44.29 -35.40
C PRO A 221 24.17 -44.17 -36.12
N SER A 222 23.91 -43.02 -36.76
CA SER A 222 22.65 -42.77 -37.49
C SER A 222 22.55 -43.58 -38.79
N THR A 223 23.65 -44.12 -39.25
CA THR A 223 23.78 -45.04 -40.41
C THR A 223 24.74 -46.15 -40.03
N ALA A 224 24.37 -47.37 -40.30
CA ALA A 224 25.18 -48.55 -39.98
C ALA A 224 25.17 -49.54 -41.13
N MET A 225 26.25 -50.31 -41.27
CA MET A 225 26.35 -51.44 -42.21
C MET A 225 25.82 -52.73 -41.58
N ALA A 226 25.52 -53.70 -42.39
CA ALA A 226 25.06 -55.00 -41.89
C ALA A 226 26.09 -55.63 -40.94
N GLY A 227 25.64 -55.92 -39.68
CA GLY A 227 26.51 -56.46 -38.63
C GLY A 227 27.07 -55.45 -37.66
N GLU A 228 26.86 -54.13 -37.83
CA GLU A 228 27.26 -53.12 -36.88
C GLU A 228 26.20 -52.96 -35.80
N THR A 229 26.67 -52.64 -34.58
CA THR A 229 25.78 -52.38 -33.43
C THR A 229 25.37 -50.91 -33.40
N VAL A 230 24.09 -50.65 -33.36
CA VAL A 230 23.50 -49.31 -33.21
C VAL A 230 22.89 -49.16 -31.84
N THR A 231 23.27 -48.11 -31.12
CA THR A 231 22.67 -47.77 -29.83
C THR A 231 21.47 -46.86 -30.06
N LEU A 232 20.31 -47.25 -29.54
CA LEU A 232 19.04 -46.51 -29.63
C LEU A 232 18.72 -45.87 -28.28
N ALA A 233 18.44 -44.58 -28.28
CA ALA A 233 18.00 -43.85 -27.11
C ALA A 233 16.55 -43.34 -27.31
N GLY A 234 15.68 -43.64 -26.38
CA GLY A 234 14.27 -43.25 -26.46
C GLY A 234 13.50 -43.54 -25.16
N ILE A 235 12.22 -43.28 -25.17
CA ILE A 235 11.30 -43.55 -24.05
C ILE A 235 10.43 -44.76 -24.43
N GLY A 236 10.18 -45.64 -23.45
CA GLY A 236 9.32 -46.81 -23.65
C GLY A 236 9.91 -47.88 -24.56
N LEU A 237 11.23 -47.90 -24.74
CA LEU A 237 11.95 -48.90 -25.56
C LEU A 237 12.18 -50.23 -24.84
N THR A 238 11.88 -50.29 -23.53
CA THR A 238 12.00 -51.48 -22.69
C THR A 238 10.59 -52.01 -22.37
N GLY A 239 10.28 -53.22 -22.81
CA GLY A 239 8.98 -53.84 -22.53
C GLY A 239 8.74 -55.11 -23.37
N GLN A 240 7.80 -55.93 -22.94
CA GLN A 240 7.33 -57.06 -23.74
C GLN A 240 6.50 -56.51 -24.91
N ASN A 241 6.87 -56.82 -26.13
CA ASN A 241 6.24 -56.40 -27.38
C ASN A 241 6.78 -55.10 -28.04
N VAL A 242 7.97 -54.65 -27.73
CA VAL A 242 8.61 -53.58 -28.52
C VAL A 242 9.26 -54.20 -29.77
N GLN A 243 8.79 -53.82 -30.94
CA GLN A 243 9.35 -54.23 -32.22
C GLN A 243 10.03 -53.02 -32.87
N ILE A 244 11.26 -53.17 -33.29
CA ILE A 244 12.01 -52.14 -34.00
C ILE A 244 12.11 -52.57 -35.47
N GLN A 245 11.68 -51.66 -36.35
CA GLN A 245 11.80 -51.84 -37.78
C GLN A 245 12.77 -50.80 -38.33
N ALA A 246 13.76 -51.24 -39.10
CA ALA A 246 14.64 -50.36 -39.84
C ALA A 246 14.21 -50.33 -41.30
N GLU A 247 14.05 -49.13 -41.84
CA GLU A 247 13.80 -48.95 -43.25
C GLU A 247 15.11 -48.71 -44.00
N SER A 248 15.33 -49.50 -45.06
CA SER A 248 16.40 -49.26 -45.98
C SER A 248 15.86 -48.82 -47.35
N ARG A 249 16.72 -48.30 -48.21
CA ARG A 249 16.34 -47.95 -49.59
C ARG A 249 15.87 -49.17 -50.41
N ARG A 250 16.01 -50.39 -49.89
CA ARG A 250 15.59 -51.66 -50.54
C ARG A 250 14.41 -52.36 -49.86
N GLY A 251 13.83 -51.76 -48.83
CA GLY A 251 12.68 -52.30 -48.08
C GLY A 251 12.88 -52.33 -46.55
N SER A 252 11.80 -52.69 -45.81
CA SER A 252 11.86 -52.82 -44.36
C SER A 252 12.56 -54.08 -43.92
N ILE A 253 13.52 -53.96 -43.00
CA ILE A 253 14.31 -55.08 -42.47
C ILE A 253 13.91 -55.31 -41.04
N PRO A 254 13.35 -56.48 -40.63
CA PRO A 254 13.09 -56.78 -39.26
C PRO A 254 14.42 -56.91 -38.47
N ILE A 255 14.55 -56.19 -37.38
CA ILE A 255 15.67 -56.27 -36.49
C ILE A 255 15.36 -57.34 -35.41
N PRO A 256 16.26 -58.29 -35.12
CA PRO A 256 16.05 -59.28 -34.07
C PRO A 256 15.93 -58.61 -32.70
N PRO A 257 15.26 -59.28 -31.70
CA PRO A 257 14.96 -58.67 -30.41
C PRO A 257 16.22 -58.16 -29.71
N LEU A 258 16.12 -56.96 -29.15
CA LEU A 258 17.19 -56.29 -28.44
C LEU A 258 17.62 -57.09 -27.20
N ASN A 259 18.93 -57.29 -27.05
CA ASN A 259 19.51 -57.57 -25.74
C ASN A 259 19.58 -56.26 -24.97
N VAL A 260 18.67 -56.08 -24.00
CA VAL A 260 18.73 -54.98 -23.04
C VAL A 260 19.61 -55.46 -21.89
N PRO A 261 20.71 -54.74 -21.53
CA PRO A 261 21.54 -55.06 -20.39
C PRO A 261 20.80 -54.86 -19.06
#